data_d86644279dce2bfad6002a0ebe5dc367
#
_entry.id   d86644279dce2bfad6002a0ebe5dc367
#
_cell.length_a   1.000
_cell.length_b   1.000
_cell.length_c   1.000
_cell.angle_alpha   90.00
_cell.angle_beta   90.00
_cell.angle_gamma   90.00
#
_symmetry.space_group_name_H-M   'P 1'
#
loop_
_entity.id
_entity.type
_entity.pdbx_description
1 polymer ?
#
loop_
_entity_poly.entity_id
_entity_poly.type
_entity_poly.pdbx_seq_one_letter_code
_entity_poly.pdbx_strand_id
1 'polypeptide(L)'
;MSFFHGVTVTLVDTGARHIATPSASIIGLCNTFTVGPPATAAANELLLITRESEAVAAWGPDAAITQDCKAIFKRSKAVIVAVGVPVLDDPAEQLSAIIGGVWADGSRTGMQALLNGKSKFNAQPRLLVTPGYSATLAVATELVALGDKMRAMAILDGPNTTDEAAIAYAENFGSKHAYMVDPGVQFWDTGTSATVNAPASAWTAGLFAWTDATYGFWASPSNKEFVGVTGTTRPIEFLDGDASCRANQLNNANITTIIRDDGYRLWGNRTLSSDPKWKFVTRVRTLDIVMDAILYAHKWAVDRSITATYVKDVTEGLQAFMRDLKNQGAIINFEVYADEELNTSSELSDGKVYWNIRFTDVPPAENPNFRVEVTDQWITEVLDTAA
;
A
#
# COMPACT_ATOMS: atom_id res chain seq x y z
N MET A 1 47.57 35.47 9.06
CA MET A 1 46.73 34.70 8.06
C MET A 1 47.62 34.44 6.87
N SER A 2 47.83 33.17 6.49
CA SER A 2 48.55 32.83 5.28
C SER A 2 47.67 33.17 4.07
N PHE A 3 48.22 33.89 3.10
CA PHE A 3 47.57 34.18 1.82
C PHE A 3 47.31 32.84 1.08
N PHE A 4 46.07 32.62 0.63
CA PHE A 4 45.69 31.45 -0.16
C PHE A 4 44.94 31.94 -1.40
N HIS A 5 45.40 31.57 -2.59
CA HIS A 5 44.74 31.83 -3.85
C HIS A 5 44.21 30.52 -4.42
N GLY A 6 42.90 30.27 -4.21
CA GLY A 6 42.26 29.03 -4.65
C GLY A 6 40.90 28.82 -3.98
N VAL A 7 40.27 27.67 -4.26
CA VAL A 7 38.99 27.26 -3.66
C VAL A 7 39.29 26.43 -2.41
N THR A 8 38.75 26.86 -1.27
CA THR A 8 38.80 26.07 -0.02
C THR A 8 37.47 25.39 0.16
N VAL A 9 37.46 24.07 0.32
CA VAL A 9 36.30 23.27 0.68
C VAL A 9 36.44 22.82 2.12
N THR A 10 35.54 23.25 2.97
CA THR A 10 35.47 22.82 4.36
C THR A 10 34.25 21.98 4.54
N LEU A 11 34.41 20.75 5.04
CA LEU A 11 33.29 19.91 5.45
C LEU A 11 32.65 20.49 6.70
N VAL A 12 31.43 20.99 6.59
CA VAL A 12 30.62 21.43 7.73
C VAL A 12 29.62 20.32 8.06
N ASP A 13 29.86 19.60 9.14
CA ASP A 13 29.03 18.46 9.61
C ASP A 13 27.91 18.93 10.57
N THR A 14 27.45 20.17 10.41
CA THR A 14 26.40 20.81 11.22
C THR A 14 25.15 21.13 10.41
N GLY A 15 24.79 20.32 9.44
CA GLY A 15 23.59 20.51 8.63
C GLY A 15 22.39 19.65 9.11
N ALA A 16 21.19 20.02 8.64
CA ALA A 16 20.00 19.22 8.82
C ALA A 16 20.22 17.77 8.32
N ARG A 17 19.90 16.80 9.14
CA ARG A 17 20.08 15.37 8.78
C ARG A 17 19.03 14.98 7.76
N HIS A 18 19.47 14.37 6.65
CA HIS A 18 18.56 13.87 5.63
C HIS A 18 17.63 12.80 6.20
N ILE A 19 16.31 12.99 6.02
CA ILE A 19 15.28 12.02 6.37
C ILE A 19 14.99 11.18 5.12
N ALA A 20 15.41 9.91 5.14
CA ALA A 20 15.13 8.98 4.07
C ALA A 20 13.68 8.47 4.15
N THR A 21 13.00 8.45 3.02
CA THR A 21 11.66 7.85 2.92
C THR A 21 11.78 6.32 3.02
N PRO A 22 11.08 5.66 3.96
CA PRO A 22 11.07 4.20 4.04
C PRO A 22 10.37 3.60 2.82
N SER A 23 10.68 2.33 2.52
CA SER A 23 10.01 1.64 1.41
C SER A 23 8.53 1.46 1.70
N ALA A 24 7.69 1.97 0.80
CA ALA A 24 6.23 1.83 0.83
C ALA A 24 5.73 0.51 0.22
N SER A 25 6.60 -0.23 -0.48
CA SER A 25 6.26 -1.33 -1.38
C SER A 25 6.56 -2.71 -0.81
N ILE A 26 6.96 -2.82 0.47
CA ILE A 26 7.18 -4.13 1.10
C ILE A 26 5.84 -4.79 1.34
N ILE A 27 5.66 -5.99 0.77
CA ILE A 27 4.42 -6.75 0.85
C ILE A 27 4.55 -7.79 1.96
N GLY A 28 3.56 -7.88 2.85
CA GLY A 28 3.36 -8.96 3.80
C GLY A 28 2.37 -9.96 3.24
N LEU A 29 2.80 -11.18 3.01
CA LEU A 29 2.01 -12.25 2.43
C LEU A 29 1.85 -13.41 3.42
N CYS A 30 0.62 -13.85 3.65
CA CYS A 30 0.33 -15.08 4.37
C CYS A 30 -0.58 -15.96 3.51
N ASN A 31 -0.15 -17.18 3.22
CA ASN A 31 -0.96 -18.18 2.53
C ASN A 31 -0.43 -19.59 2.81
N THR A 32 -1.07 -20.60 2.23
CA THR A 32 -0.83 -22.01 2.53
C THR A 32 0.21 -22.67 1.62
N PHE A 33 0.82 -23.73 2.17
CA PHE A 33 1.66 -24.67 1.44
C PHE A 33 1.57 -26.08 2.05
N THR A 34 1.93 -27.09 1.28
CA THR A 34 2.05 -28.46 1.77
C THR A 34 3.43 -28.68 2.38
N VAL A 35 3.47 -29.06 3.66
CA VAL A 35 4.74 -29.33 4.37
C VAL A 35 5.37 -30.62 3.86
N GLY A 36 6.67 -30.61 3.68
CA GLY A 36 7.46 -31.71 3.15
C GLY A 36 7.85 -31.52 1.68
N PRO A 37 8.68 -32.42 1.14
CA PRO A 37 9.19 -32.25 -0.21
C PRO A 37 8.09 -32.01 -1.24
N PRO A 38 8.25 -31.04 -2.20
CA PRO A 38 9.48 -30.30 -2.49
C PRO A 38 9.75 -29.08 -1.57
N ALA A 39 8.85 -28.74 -0.65
CA ALA A 39 9.01 -27.60 0.24
C ALA A 39 10.17 -27.81 1.24
N THR A 40 10.96 -26.77 1.46
CA THR A 40 12.07 -26.73 2.42
C THR A 40 11.82 -25.84 3.64
N ALA A 41 10.87 -24.90 3.53
CA ALA A 41 10.49 -24.01 4.60
C ALA A 41 9.74 -24.74 5.73
N ALA A 42 9.98 -24.34 6.96
CA ALA A 42 9.19 -24.81 8.10
C ALA A 42 7.81 -24.14 8.15
N ALA A 43 6.87 -24.81 8.82
CA ALA A 43 5.55 -24.25 9.08
C ALA A 43 5.66 -22.92 9.87
N ASN A 44 4.94 -21.90 9.43
CA ASN A 44 4.94 -20.55 10.00
C ASN A 44 6.33 -19.86 10.01
N GLU A 45 7.27 -20.34 9.22
CA GLU A 45 8.56 -19.66 9.06
C GLU A 45 8.36 -18.37 8.26
N LEU A 46 8.87 -17.28 8.83
CA LEU A 46 8.88 -15.98 8.15
C LEU A 46 10.09 -15.91 7.23
N LEU A 47 9.87 -15.68 5.94
CA LEU A 47 10.91 -15.60 4.92
C LEU A 47 10.87 -14.25 4.18
N LEU A 48 12.04 -13.82 3.70
CA LEU A 48 12.18 -12.66 2.82
C LEU A 48 12.34 -13.18 1.38
N ILE A 49 11.41 -12.84 0.52
CA ILE A 49 11.35 -13.28 -0.87
C ILE A 49 11.54 -12.05 -1.78
N THR A 50 12.54 -12.12 -2.64
CA THR A 50 12.88 -11.07 -3.60
C THR A 50 12.79 -11.55 -5.05
N ARG A 51 12.66 -12.86 -5.25
CA ARG A 51 12.57 -13.52 -6.55
C ARG A 51 11.66 -14.75 -6.49
N GLU A 52 11.02 -15.05 -7.61
CA GLU A 52 10.16 -16.22 -7.76
C GLU A 52 10.85 -17.53 -7.39
N SER A 53 12.11 -17.71 -7.81
CA SER A 53 12.90 -18.91 -7.51
C SER A 53 13.07 -19.18 -6.00
N GLU A 54 13.09 -18.15 -5.17
CA GLU A 54 13.17 -18.28 -3.72
C GLU A 54 11.88 -18.84 -3.14
N ALA A 55 10.71 -18.38 -3.65
CA ALA A 55 9.40 -18.91 -3.25
C ALA A 55 9.24 -20.38 -3.67
N VAL A 56 9.65 -20.71 -4.89
CA VAL A 56 9.63 -22.10 -5.40
C VAL A 56 10.52 -23.01 -4.55
N ALA A 57 11.71 -22.56 -4.19
CA ALA A 57 12.61 -23.32 -3.33
C ALA A 57 12.06 -23.50 -1.90
N ALA A 58 11.39 -22.48 -1.36
CA ALA A 58 10.85 -22.51 0.00
C ALA A 58 9.62 -23.42 0.12
N TRP A 59 8.65 -23.29 -0.78
CA TRP A 59 7.32 -23.92 -0.64
C TRP A 59 6.93 -24.87 -1.76
N GLY A 60 7.76 -25.02 -2.78
CA GLY A 60 7.45 -25.81 -3.97
C GLY A 60 6.72 -24.97 -5.06
N PRO A 61 6.71 -25.47 -6.31
CA PRO A 61 6.21 -24.72 -7.47
C PRO A 61 4.69 -24.51 -7.44
N ASP A 62 3.93 -25.43 -6.83
CA ASP A 62 2.47 -25.49 -6.91
C ASP A 62 1.77 -24.97 -5.64
N ALA A 63 2.53 -24.59 -4.61
CA ALA A 63 1.96 -24.05 -3.37
C ALA A 63 1.21 -22.76 -3.62
N ALA A 64 0.07 -22.54 -2.93
CA ALA A 64 -0.74 -21.33 -3.08
C ALA A 64 0.09 -20.07 -2.83
N ILE A 65 0.88 -20.03 -1.76
CA ILE A 65 1.78 -18.91 -1.45
C ILE A 65 2.81 -18.64 -2.56
N THR A 66 3.29 -19.68 -3.25
CA THR A 66 4.21 -19.55 -4.39
C THR A 66 3.50 -18.92 -5.59
N GLN A 67 2.25 -19.32 -5.87
CA GLN A 67 1.47 -18.74 -6.95
C GLN A 67 1.16 -17.26 -6.68
N ASP A 68 0.91 -16.89 -5.43
CA ASP A 68 0.74 -15.48 -5.04
C ASP A 68 2.03 -14.67 -5.23
N CYS A 69 3.18 -15.22 -4.86
CA CYS A 69 4.48 -14.59 -5.15
C CYS A 69 4.67 -14.39 -6.66
N LYS A 70 4.34 -15.40 -7.49
CA LYS A 70 4.39 -15.29 -8.96
C LYS A 70 3.47 -14.18 -9.46
N ALA A 71 2.24 -14.08 -8.93
CA ALA A 71 1.28 -13.02 -9.28
C ALA A 71 1.83 -11.62 -8.97
N ILE A 72 2.40 -11.42 -7.78
CA ILE A 72 3.05 -10.17 -7.38
C ILE A 72 4.21 -9.81 -8.32
N PHE A 73 5.06 -10.79 -8.66
CA PHE A 73 6.24 -10.57 -9.50
C PHE A 73 5.91 -10.37 -11.00
N LYS A 74 4.69 -10.69 -11.47
CA LYS A 74 4.27 -10.38 -12.85
C LYS A 74 4.40 -8.92 -13.21
N ARG A 75 4.16 -8.01 -12.26
CA ARG A 75 4.22 -6.56 -12.51
C ARG A 75 5.34 -5.86 -11.76
N SER A 76 5.77 -6.36 -10.59
CA SER A 76 6.69 -5.66 -9.70
C SER A 76 7.95 -6.45 -9.38
N LYS A 77 8.96 -5.74 -8.87
CA LYS A 77 10.15 -6.33 -8.22
C LYS A 77 10.07 -6.05 -6.71
N ALA A 78 8.91 -6.32 -6.12
CA ALA A 78 8.67 -6.05 -4.71
C ALA A 78 9.52 -6.95 -3.81
N VAL A 79 9.76 -6.46 -2.61
CA VAL A 79 10.25 -7.28 -1.50
C VAL A 79 9.04 -7.84 -0.77
N ILE A 80 8.98 -9.15 -0.61
CA ILE A 80 7.88 -9.84 0.05
C ILE A 80 8.39 -10.42 1.37
N VAL A 81 7.75 -10.08 2.47
CA VAL A 81 7.89 -10.76 3.77
C VAL A 81 6.75 -11.76 3.85
N ALA A 82 7.07 -13.04 3.70
CA ALA A 82 6.06 -14.07 3.54
C ALA A 82 6.09 -15.10 4.66
N VAL A 83 4.94 -15.62 5.04
CA VAL A 83 4.77 -16.71 5.99
C VAL A 83 3.88 -17.79 5.40
N GLY A 84 4.44 -19.00 5.28
CA GLY A 84 3.73 -20.18 4.82
C GLY A 84 3.05 -20.89 5.99
N VAL A 85 1.74 -21.14 5.86
CA VAL A 85 0.92 -21.89 6.81
C VAL A 85 0.67 -23.29 6.24
N PRO A 86 0.76 -24.36 7.03
CA PRO A 86 0.41 -25.70 6.56
C PRO A 86 -1.02 -25.78 6.05
N VAL A 87 -1.23 -26.54 4.98
CA VAL A 87 -2.57 -26.94 4.55
C VAL A 87 -3.14 -27.88 5.60
N LEU A 88 -4.35 -27.61 6.08
CA LEU A 88 -5.12 -28.40 7.04
C LEU A 88 -6.41 -28.90 6.40
N ASP A 89 -6.88 -30.07 6.82
CA ASP A 89 -8.09 -30.68 6.26
C ASP A 89 -9.38 -30.00 6.75
N ASP A 90 -9.39 -29.50 7.99
CA ASP A 90 -10.53 -28.78 8.55
C ASP A 90 -10.48 -27.30 8.13
N PRO A 91 -11.52 -26.80 7.44
CA PRO A 91 -11.58 -25.40 7.02
C PRO A 91 -11.55 -24.39 8.18
N ALA A 92 -12.14 -24.71 9.34
CA ALA A 92 -12.16 -23.81 10.48
C ALA A 92 -10.78 -23.75 11.16
N GLU A 93 -10.09 -24.89 11.26
CA GLU A 93 -8.70 -24.94 11.72
C GLU A 93 -7.79 -24.20 10.75
N GLN A 94 -8.02 -24.35 9.44
CA GLN A 94 -7.24 -23.61 8.43
C GLN A 94 -7.38 -22.10 8.58
N LEU A 95 -8.60 -21.58 8.77
CA LEU A 95 -8.80 -20.14 9.00
C LEU A 95 -8.11 -19.68 10.28
N SER A 96 -8.20 -20.45 11.35
CA SER A 96 -7.52 -20.18 12.61
C SER A 96 -6.00 -20.18 12.45
N ALA A 97 -5.44 -21.10 11.66
CA ALA A 97 -4.01 -21.17 11.37
C ALA A 97 -3.52 -19.99 10.52
N ILE A 98 -4.31 -19.52 9.55
CA ILE A 98 -4.02 -18.31 8.77
C ILE A 98 -4.02 -17.06 9.65
N ILE A 99 -5.02 -16.90 10.51
CA ILE A 99 -5.09 -15.81 11.50
C ILE A 99 -3.86 -15.89 12.41
N GLY A 100 -3.55 -17.07 12.90
CA GLY A 100 -2.41 -17.31 13.77
C GLY A 100 -2.57 -16.69 15.15
N GLY A 101 -1.47 -16.64 15.88
CA GLY A 101 -1.48 -16.14 17.25
C GLY A 101 -0.07 -15.95 17.80
N VAL A 102 0.00 -15.70 19.11
CA VAL A 102 1.25 -15.61 19.85
C VAL A 102 1.31 -16.81 20.80
N TRP A 103 2.35 -17.60 20.68
CA TRP A 103 2.58 -18.78 21.54
C TRP A 103 3.15 -18.37 22.91
N ALA A 104 3.16 -19.29 23.86
CA ALA A 104 3.66 -19.03 25.21
C ALA A 104 5.15 -18.65 25.25
N ASP A 105 5.94 -19.08 24.28
CA ASP A 105 7.35 -18.70 24.09
C ASP A 105 7.55 -17.35 23.39
N GLY A 106 6.45 -16.66 23.05
CA GLY A 106 6.46 -15.38 22.33
C GLY A 106 6.62 -15.50 20.82
N SER A 107 6.74 -16.72 20.26
CA SER A 107 6.72 -16.93 18.81
C SER A 107 5.35 -16.62 18.21
N ARG A 108 5.32 -16.22 16.96
CA ARG A 108 4.09 -15.85 16.24
C ARG A 108 3.87 -16.76 15.06
N THR A 109 2.60 -17.10 14.83
CA THR A 109 2.16 -17.96 13.72
C THR A 109 1.19 -17.23 12.80
N GLY A 110 0.92 -17.81 11.64
CA GLY A 110 0.00 -17.24 10.66
C GLY A 110 0.36 -15.80 10.30
N MET A 111 -0.62 -14.97 9.98
CA MET A 111 -0.39 -13.56 9.61
C MET A 111 0.23 -12.73 10.76
N GLN A 112 0.09 -13.15 12.03
CA GLN A 112 0.72 -12.46 13.16
C GLN A 112 2.25 -12.49 13.09
N ALA A 113 2.84 -13.49 12.41
CA ALA A 113 4.27 -13.58 12.21
C ALA A 113 4.84 -12.40 11.37
N LEU A 114 4.02 -11.75 10.54
CA LEU A 114 4.41 -10.58 9.75
C LEU A 114 4.90 -9.40 10.61
N LEU A 115 4.44 -9.30 11.86
CA LEU A 115 4.92 -8.30 12.82
C LEU A 115 6.42 -8.40 13.10
N ASN A 116 7.02 -9.58 12.89
CA ASN A 116 8.44 -9.83 13.09
C ASN A 116 9.31 -9.45 11.88
N GLY A 117 8.72 -8.99 10.77
CA GLY A 117 9.44 -8.65 9.55
C GLY A 117 10.55 -7.61 9.78
N LYS A 118 10.23 -6.55 10.56
CA LYS A 118 11.21 -5.53 10.90
C LYS A 118 12.35 -6.05 11.77
N SER A 119 12.06 -6.86 12.78
CA SER A 119 13.08 -7.40 13.69
C SER A 119 13.97 -8.44 13.03
N LYS A 120 13.41 -9.28 12.13
CA LYS A 120 14.15 -10.37 11.47
C LYS A 120 14.92 -9.89 10.23
N PHE A 121 14.32 -9.00 9.42
CA PHE A 121 14.85 -8.64 8.10
C PHE A 121 15.08 -7.14 7.91
N ASN A 122 14.81 -6.32 8.92
CA ASN A 122 14.71 -4.86 8.79
C ASN A 122 13.74 -4.41 7.68
N ALA A 123 12.75 -5.24 7.37
CA ALA A 123 11.74 -5.04 6.34
C ALA A 123 10.35 -5.05 6.97
N GLN A 124 9.73 -3.88 7.09
CA GLN A 124 8.38 -3.76 7.64
C GLN A 124 7.37 -3.75 6.51
N PRO A 125 6.43 -4.71 6.42
CA PRO A 125 5.36 -4.69 5.43
C PRO A 125 4.51 -3.42 5.52
N ARG A 126 4.13 -2.92 4.33
CA ARG A 126 3.23 -1.76 4.15
C ARG A 126 2.01 -2.08 3.31
N LEU A 127 2.00 -3.24 2.68
CA LEU A 127 0.87 -3.84 2.00
C LEU A 127 0.68 -5.23 2.58
N LEU A 128 -0.51 -5.59 3.01
CA LEU A 128 -0.80 -6.90 3.62
C LEU A 128 -1.83 -7.64 2.78
N VAL A 129 -1.58 -8.91 2.52
CA VAL A 129 -2.46 -9.78 1.76
C VAL A 129 -2.51 -11.20 2.34
N THR A 130 -3.71 -11.77 2.32
CA THR A 130 -3.98 -13.20 2.58
C THR A 130 -4.91 -13.71 1.47
N PRO A 131 -4.36 -13.94 0.25
CA PRO A 131 -5.17 -14.20 -0.94
C PRO A 131 -6.11 -15.38 -0.77
N GLY A 132 -7.39 -15.18 -1.14
CA GLY A 132 -8.46 -16.15 -1.01
C GLY A 132 -9.06 -16.26 0.41
N TYR A 133 -8.25 -16.12 1.44
CA TYR A 133 -8.71 -16.20 2.84
C TYR A 133 -9.34 -14.91 3.33
N SER A 134 -8.91 -13.75 2.80
CA SER A 134 -9.47 -12.44 3.15
C SER A 134 -10.91 -12.22 2.67
N ALA A 135 -11.48 -13.12 1.86
CA ALA A 135 -12.91 -13.17 1.57
C ALA A 135 -13.75 -13.69 2.78
N THR A 136 -13.11 -14.22 3.81
CA THR A 136 -13.77 -14.63 5.07
C THR A 136 -13.62 -13.49 6.10
N LEU A 137 -14.74 -13.05 6.67
CA LEU A 137 -14.81 -11.88 7.55
C LEU A 137 -13.83 -11.94 8.73
N ALA A 138 -13.69 -13.11 9.38
CA ALA A 138 -12.78 -13.27 10.51
C ALA A 138 -11.32 -13.01 10.14
N VAL A 139 -10.86 -13.55 9.00
CA VAL A 139 -9.50 -13.32 8.49
C VAL A 139 -9.30 -11.89 8.07
N ALA A 140 -10.27 -11.30 7.35
CA ALA A 140 -10.19 -9.92 6.90
C ALA A 140 -10.15 -8.93 8.06
N THR A 141 -10.97 -9.15 9.10
CA THR A 141 -10.98 -8.29 10.31
C THR A 141 -9.62 -8.28 10.99
N GLU A 142 -8.99 -9.44 11.14
CA GLU A 142 -7.67 -9.54 11.76
C GLU A 142 -6.57 -8.94 10.85
N LEU A 143 -6.68 -9.13 9.53
CA LEU A 143 -5.75 -8.54 8.58
C LEU A 143 -5.81 -6.99 8.62
N VAL A 144 -7.02 -6.43 8.74
CA VAL A 144 -7.23 -4.99 8.90
C VAL A 144 -6.67 -4.49 10.23
N ALA A 145 -6.90 -5.23 11.33
CA ALA A 145 -6.33 -4.90 12.65
C ALA A 145 -4.79 -4.89 12.62
N LEU A 146 -4.17 -5.83 11.90
CA LEU A 146 -2.72 -5.80 11.64
C LEU A 146 -2.33 -4.57 10.80
N GLY A 147 -3.11 -4.23 9.79
CA GLY A 147 -2.93 -3.02 8.97
C GLY A 147 -2.91 -1.77 9.83
N ASP A 148 -3.90 -1.60 10.70
CA ASP A 148 -3.98 -0.46 11.64
C ASP A 148 -2.75 -0.42 12.57
N LYS A 149 -2.34 -1.56 13.11
CA LYS A 149 -1.18 -1.68 14.01
C LYS A 149 0.15 -1.37 13.32
N MET A 150 0.31 -1.82 12.08
CA MET A 150 1.56 -1.69 11.31
C MET A 150 1.61 -0.43 10.46
N ARG A 151 0.53 0.35 10.37
CA ARG A 151 0.34 1.40 9.36
C ARG A 151 0.56 0.84 7.96
N ALA A 152 -0.13 -0.25 7.64
CA ALA A 152 -0.04 -0.97 6.38
C ALA A 152 -1.44 -1.11 5.77
N MET A 153 -1.53 -1.05 4.46
CA MET A 153 -2.78 -1.24 3.73
C MET A 153 -3.10 -2.73 3.63
N ALA A 154 -4.20 -3.16 4.24
CA ALA A 154 -4.76 -4.50 4.08
C ALA A 154 -5.56 -4.55 2.76
N ILE A 155 -5.09 -5.32 1.79
CA ILE A 155 -5.78 -5.53 0.51
C ILE A 155 -6.60 -6.80 0.64
N LEU A 156 -7.92 -6.63 0.64
CA LEU A 156 -8.90 -7.68 0.87
C LEU A 156 -9.47 -8.19 -0.45
N ASP A 157 -9.68 -9.48 -0.55
CA ASP A 157 -10.53 -10.06 -1.58
C ASP A 157 -11.99 -9.96 -1.17
N GLY A 158 -12.87 -9.55 -2.07
CA GLY A 158 -14.30 -9.63 -1.87
C GLY A 158 -14.83 -11.06 -1.99
N PRO A 159 -16.11 -11.30 -1.71
CA PRO A 159 -16.72 -12.65 -1.74
C PRO A 159 -16.78 -13.26 -3.14
N ASN A 160 -16.55 -12.48 -4.19
CA ASN A 160 -16.46 -12.94 -5.58
C ASN A 160 -17.73 -13.71 -6.07
N THR A 161 -18.89 -13.33 -5.57
CA THR A 161 -20.19 -13.96 -5.91
C THR A 161 -21.10 -13.01 -6.65
N THR A 162 -21.72 -12.04 -5.97
CA THR A 162 -22.59 -10.99 -6.55
C THR A 162 -22.14 -9.61 -6.08
N ASP A 163 -22.63 -8.57 -6.76
CA ASP A 163 -22.33 -7.18 -6.37
C ASP A 163 -22.94 -6.84 -5.01
N GLU A 164 -24.16 -7.32 -4.76
CA GLU A 164 -24.86 -7.13 -3.48
C GLU A 164 -24.09 -7.80 -2.32
N ALA A 165 -23.55 -9.00 -2.54
CA ALA A 165 -22.75 -9.68 -1.55
C ALA A 165 -21.43 -8.93 -1.29
N ALA A 166 -20.81 -8.38 -2.32
CA ALA A 166 -19.60 -7.57 -2.18
C ALA A 166 -19.89 -6.28 -1.39
N ILE A 167 -21.00 -5.60 -1.66
CA ILE A 167 -21.45 -4.38 -0.95
C ILE A 167 -21.71 -4.72 0.53
N ALA A 168 -22.50 -5.75 0.81
CA ALA A 168 -22.80 -6.18 2.17
C ALA A 168 -21.54 -6.61 2.94
N TYR A 169 -20.55 -7.19 2.25
CA TYR A 169 -19.28 -7.54 2.84
C TYR A 169 -18.45 -6.29 3.20
N ALA A 170 -18.38 -5.31 2.31
CA ALA A 170 -17.66 -4.06 2.51
C ALA A 170 -18.19 -3.26 3.72
N GLU A 171 -19.50 -3.31 3.98
CA GLU A 171 -20.16 -2.62 5.11
C GLU A 171 -19.68 -3.09 6.49
N ASN A 172 -19.01 -4.25 6.59
CA ASN A 172 -18.44 -4.72 7.85
C ASN A 172 -17.17 -3.98 8.27
N PHE A 173 -16.62 -3.14 7.40
CA PHE A 173 -15.36 -2.45 7.64
C PHE A 173 -15.55 -0.94 7.73
N GLY A 174 -14.73 -0.29 8.55
CA GLY A 174 -14.70 1.17 8.69
C GLY A 174 -13.28 1.72 8.78
N SER A 175 -12.25 0.86 8.59
CA SER A 175 -10.86 1.24 8.70
C SER A 175 -10.33 1.91 7.43
N LYS A 176 -9.51 2.95 7.63
CA LYS A 176 -8.76 3.60 6.56
C LYS A 176 -7.65 2.71 5.97
N HIS A 177 -7.25 1.63 6.66
CA HIS A 177 -6.25 0.67 6.19
C HIS A 177 -6.88 -0.54 5.50
N ALA A 178 -8.19 -0.55 5.26
CA ALA A 178 -8.87 -1.58 4.48
C ALA A 178 -9.09 -1.11 3.04
N TYR A 179 -8.67 -1.92 2.07
CA TYR A 179 -8.84 -1.71 0.64
C TYR A 179 -9.33 -3.01 0.00
N MET A 180 -10.53 -3.04 -0.53
CA MET A 180 -11.16 -4.27 -1.03
C MET A 180 -11.22 -4.29 -2.54
N VAL A 181 -10.94 -5.46 -3.13
CA VAL A 181 -11.02 -5.72 -4.57
C VAL A 181 -11.98 -6.87 -4.83
N ASP A 182 -12.93 -6.67 -5.72
CA ASP A 182 -13.88 -7.66 -6.21
C ASP A 182 -14.24 -7.35 -7.68
N PRO A 183 -14.27 -8.34 -8.58
CA PRO A 183 -14.08 -9.78 -8.42
C PRO A 183 -12.61 -10.23 -8.46
N GLY A 184 -12.39 -11.55 -8.41
CA GLY A 184 -11.11 -12.18 -8.68
C GLY A 184 -10.69 -12.08 -10.15
N VAL A 185 -9.47 -12.52 -10.45
CA VAL A 185 -8.86 -12.50 -11.79
C VAL A 185 -8.82 -13.87 -12.43
N GLN A 186 -8.70 -13.87 -13.75
CA GLN A 186 -8.36 -15.06 -14.55
C GLN A 186 -7.02 -14.84 -15.25
N PHE A 187 -6.20 -15.86 -15.30
CA PHE A 187 -4.93 -15.83 -16.02
C PHE A 187 -4.66 -17.17 -16.69
N TRP A 188 -3.80 -17.14 -17.71
CA TRP A 188 -3.33 -18.36 -18.37
C TRP A 188 -2.19 -18.98 -17.58
N ASP A 189 -2.40 -20.20 -17.08
CA ASP A 189 -1.34 -20.97 -16.44
C ASP A 189 -0.67 -21.88 -17.49
N THR A 190 0.63 -21.66 -17.68
CA THR A 190 1.43 -22.45 -18.64
C THR A 190 1.74 -23.85 -18.13
N GLY A 191 1.71 -24.08 -16.81
CA GLY A 191 1.95 -25.38 -16.20
C GLY A 191 0.81 -26.36 -16.47
N THR A 192 -0.42 -25.88 -16.32
CA THR A 192 -1.65 -26.67 -16.55
C THR A 192 -2.22 -26.48 -17.97
N SER A 193 -1.70 -25.54 -18.76
CA SER A 193 -2.23 -25.15 -20.08
C SER A 193 -3.73 -24.83 -20.04
N ALA A 194 -4.16 -24.11 -19.01
CA ALA A 194 -5.55 -23.75 -18.77
C ALA A 194 -5.70 -22.32 -18.23
N THR A 195 -6.91 -21.77 -18.40
CA THR A 195 -7.28 -20.53 -17.69
C THR A 195 -7.65 -20.87 -16.24
N VAL A 196 -7.00 -20.22 -15.29
CA VAL A 196 -7.15 -20.44 -13.86
C VAL A 196 -7.72 -19.19 -13.21
N ASN A 197 -8.63 -19.37 -12.26
CA ASN A 197 -9.15 -18.30 -11.40
C ASN A 197 -8.21 -18.07 -10.21
N ALA A 198 -7.99 -16.82 -9.84
CA ALA A 198 -7.21 -16.45 -8.67
C ALA A 198 -7.83 -15.26 -7.90
N PRO A 199 -7.55 -15.15 -6.59
CA PRO A 199 -7.87 -13.95 -5.81
C PRO A 199 -7.16 -12.74 -6.41
N ALA A 200 -7.80 -11.56 -6.33
CA ALA A 200 -7.26 -10.34 -6.91
C ALA A 200 -6.23 -9.65 -6.01
N SER A 201 -6.21 -9.93 -4.71
CA SER A 201 -5.39 -9.20 -3.73
C SER A 201 -3.89 -9.30 -3.98
N ALA A 202 -3.35 -10.48 -4.34
CA ALA A 202 -1.93 -10.64 -4.66
C ALA A 202 -1.53 -9.84 -5.91
N TRP A 203 -2.33 -9.90 -6.98
CA TRP A 203 -2.13 -9.14 -8.20
C TRP A 203 -2.18 -7.64 -7.95
N THR A 204 -3.14 -7.22 -7.11
CA THR A 204 -3.31 -5.83 -6.70
C THR A 204 -2.12 -5.35 -5.86
N ALA A 205 -1.61 -6.14 -4.93
CA ALA A 205 -0.42 -5.80 -4.16
C ALA A 205 0.81 -5.61 -5.07
N GLY A 206 0.98 -6.46 -6.08
CA GLY A 206 2.00 -6.30 -7.10
C GLY A 206 1.85 -5.00 -7.90
N LEU A 207 0.61 -4.63 -8.23
CA LEU A 207 0.31 -3.39 -8.94
C LEU A 207 0.58 -2.15 -8.08
N PHE A 208 0.23 -2.17 -6.77
CA PHE A 208 0.61 -1.14 -5.82
C PHE A 208 2.12 -0.95 -5.76
N ALA A 209 2.86 -2.05 -5.58
CA ALA A 209 4.32 -2.00 -5.49
C ALA A 209 4.97 -1.47 -6.77
N TRP A 210 4.45 -1.81 -7.93
CA TRP A 210 4.90 -1.26 -9.21
C TRP A 210 4.57 0.23 -9.34
N THR A 211 3.37 0.64 -8.93
CA THR A 211 2.94 2.05 -8.96
C THR A 211 3.86 2.90 -8.09
N ASP A 212 4.16 2.42 -6.88
CA ASP A 212 5.07 3.08 -5.94
C ASP A 212 6.48 3.26 -6.53
N ALA A 213 7.00 2.21 -7.17
CA ALA A 213 8.32 2.25 -7.78
C ALA A 213 8.41 3.16 -9.01
N THR A 214 7.29 3.34 -9.72
CA THR A 214 7.25 4.08 -10.99
C THR A 214 6.86 5.54 -10.81
N TYR A 215 5.88 5.81 -9.94
CA TYR A 215 5.25 7.13 -9.79
C TYR A 215 5.34 7.69 -8.37
N GLY A 216 5.76 6.88 -7.40
CA GLY A 216 5.79 7.23 -5.98
C GLY A 216 4.58 6.71 -5.21
N PHE A 217 4.74 6.58 -3.88
CA PHE A 217 3.73 6.01 -2.96
C PHE A 217 2.44 6.86 -2.86
N TRP A 218 2.48 8.09 -3.32
CA TRP A 218 1.35 9.03 -3.38
C TRP A 218 0.50 8.87 -4.64
N ALA A 219 0.96 8.06 -5.62
CA ALA A 219 0.23 7.82 -6.83
C ALA A 219 -0.85 6.76 -6.65
N SER A 220 -2.00 6.96 -7.32
CA SER A 220 -3.09 5.99 -7.29
C SER A 220 -2.77 4.75 -8.14
N PRO A 221 -3.01 3.53 -7.63
CA PRO A 221 -2.94 2.29 -8.42
C PRO A 221 -4.14 2.12 -9.35
N SER A 222 -5.20 2.91 -9.17
CA SER A 222 -6.38 2.89 -10.04
C SER A 222 -6.01 3.27 -11.47
N ASN A 223 -6.76 2.73 -12.43
CA ASN A 223 -6.54 2.89 -13.87
C ASN A 223 -5.14 2.42 -14.35
N LYS A 224 -4.58 1.44 -13.65
CA LYS A 224 -3.34 0.77 -14.05
C LYS A 224 -3.66 -0.65 -14.52
N GLU A 225 -3.00 -1.05 -15.61
CA GLU A 225 -3.20 -2.36 -16.23
C GLU A 225 -2.51 -3.47 -15.44
N PHE A 226 -3.19 -4.61 -15.29
CA PHE A 226 -2.59 -5.85 -14.81
C PHE A 226 -1.82 -6.55 -15.92
N VAL A 227 -0.65 -7.07 -15.61
CA VAL A 227 0.14 -7.87 -16.55
C VAL A 227 -0.17 -9.35 -16.36
N GLY A 228 -0.60 -10.01 -17.44
CA GLY A 228 -0.87 -11.45 -17.43
C GLY A 228 -2.28 -11.86 -17.02
N VAL A 229 -3.14 -10.89 -16.69
CA VAL A 229 -4.58 -11.13 -16.46
C VAL A 229 -5.28 -11.23 -17.82
N THR A 230 -6.04 -12.29 -18.02
CA THR A 230 -6.78 -12.58 -19.25
C THR A 230 -8.29 -12.46 -19.10
N GLY A 231 -8.77 -12.33 -17.87
CA GLY A 231 -10.18 -12.20 -17.54
C GLY A 231 -10.44 -11.85 -16.10
N THR A 232 -11.70 -11.68 -15.76
CA THR A 232 -12.21 -11.60 -14.40
C THR A 232 -13.11 -12.80 -14.11
N THR A 233 -13.19 -13.27 -12.89
CA THR A 233 -14.00 -14.43 -12.50
C THR A 233 -15.50 -14.22 -12.76
N ARG A 234 -15.94 -12.97 -12.75
CA ARG A 234 -17.25 -12.54 -13.23
C ARG A 234 -17.11 -11.21 -13.99
N PRO A 235 -17.81 -11.02 -15.11
CA PRO A 235 -17.68 -9.80 -15.90
C PRO A 235 -18.28 -8.62 -15.15
N ILE A 236 -17.54 -7.51 -15.12
CA ILE A 236 -18.03 -6.22 -14.60
C ILE A 236 -18.27 -5.31 -15.79
N GLU A 237 -19.52 -4.87 -15.93
CA GLU A 237 -19.88 -3.88 -16.92
C GLU A 237 -19.24 -2.54 -16.59
N PHE A 238 -18.61 -1.95 -17.59
CA PHE A 238 -18.04 -0.62 -17.53
C PHE A 238 -18.41 0.15 -18.78
N LEU A 239 -18.93 1.34 -18.58
CA LEU A 239 -19.23 2.30 -19.65
C LEU A 239 -18.83 3.69 -19.18
N ASP A 240 -17.91 4.32 -19.91
CA ASP A 240 -17.46 5.67 -19.60
C ASP A 240 -18.62 6.67 -19.65
N GLY A 241 -18.72 7.50 -18.61
CA GLY A 241 -19.77 8.51 -18.49
C GLY A 241 -21.12 7.99 -17.98
N ASP A 242 -21.29 6.68 -17.79
CA ASP A 242 -22.50 6.12 -17.20
C ASP A 242 -22.34 5.89 -15.69
N ALA A 243 -23.01 6.75 -14.91
CA ALA A 243 -23.03 6.63 -13.46
C ALA A 243 -23.77 5.38 -12.95
N SER A 244 -24.59 4.74 -13.80
CA SER A 244 -25.38 3.55 -13.44
C SER A 244 -24.67 2.24 -13.75
N CYS A 245 -23.51 2.24 -14.41
CA CYS A 245 -22.77 1.05 -14.73
C CYS A 245 -22.30 0.30 -13.45
N ARG A 246 -22.17 -1.03 -13.54
CA ARG A 246 -21.81 -1.89 -12.40
C ARG A 246 -20.49 -1.50 -11.73
N ALA A 247 -19.49 -1.14 -12.52
CA ALA A 247 -18.20 -0.68 -11.98
C ALA A 247 -18.37 0.57 -11.09
N ASN A 248 -19.22 1.53 -11.50
CA ASN A 248 -19.48 2.72 -10.71
C ASN A 248 -20.31 2.43 -9.45
N GLN A 249 -21.26 1.49 -9.51
CA GLN A 249 -22.03 1.05 -8.34
C GLN A 249 -21.12 0.45 -7.26
N LEU A 250 -20.18 -0.41 -7.65
CA LEU A 250 -19.17 -0.96 -6.72
C LEU A 250 -18.26 0.13 -6.15
N ASN A 251 -17.76 1.04 -6.98
CA ASN A 251 -16.94 2.16 -6.53
C ASN A 251 -17.68 3.11 -5.58
N ASN A 252 -18.99 3.29 -5.76
CA ASN A 252 -19.83 4.08 -4.85
C ASN A 252 -19.91 3.46 -3.45
N ALA A 253 -19.83 2.13 -3.37
CA ALA A 253 -19.70 1.39 -2.12
C ALA A 253 -18.22 1.26 -1.63
N ASN A 254 -17.31 2.06 -2.16
CA ASN A 254 -15.87 2.05 -1.89
C ASN A 254 -15.15 0.72 -2.23
N ILE A 255 -15.75 -0.09 -3.08
CA ILE A 255 -15.17 -1.34 -3.56
C ILE A 255 -14.41 -1.06 -4.84
N THR A 256 -13.13 -1.45 -4.88
CA THR A 256 -12.34 -1.43 -6.10
C THR A 256 -12.69 -2.63 -6.96
N THR A 257 -12.85 -2.42 -8.25
CA THR A 257 -13.16 -3.48 -9.20
C THR A 257 -12.11 -3.57 -10.31
N ILE A 258 -12.31 -4.51 -11.22
CA ILE A 258 -11.45 -4.72 -12.38
C ILE A 258 -12.30 -4.56 -13.62
N ILE A 259 -11.95 -3.58 -14.44
CA ILE A 259 -12.62 -3.28 -15.69
C ILE A 259 -11.79 -3.79 -16.89
N ARG A 260 -12.47 -4.01 -18.01
CA ARG A 260 -11.82 -4.27 -19.30
C ARG A 260 -11.92 -3.01 -20.15
N ASP A 261 -10.81 -2.32 -20.27
CA ASP A 261 -10.65 -1.15 -21.11
C ASP A 261 -9.20 -1.10 -21.60
N ASP A 262 -8.99 -1.47 -22.86
CA ASP A 262 -7.66 -1.65 -23.47
C ASP A 262 -6.72 -2.46 -22.54
N GLY A 263 -7.16 -3.67 -22.18
CA GLY A 263 -6.58 -4.54 -21.15
C GLY A 263 -7.46 -4.64 -19.90
N TYR A 264 -6.97 -5.32 -18.86
CA TYR A 264 -7.66 -5.41 -17.57
C TYR A 264 -7.02 -4.45 -16.60
N ARG A 265 -7.81 -3.49 -16.09
CA ARG A 265 -7.35 -2.38 -15.25
C ARG A 265 -8.00 -2.42 -13.87
N LEU A 266 -7.20 -2.12 -12.85
CA LEU A 266 -7.73 -1.85 -11.52
C LEU A 266 -8.55 -0.55 -11.57
N TRP A 267 -9.76 -0.56 -11.02
CA TRP A 267 -10.68 0.58 -11.08
C TRP A 267 -11.29 0.87 -9.72
N GLY A 268 -10.71 1.85 -9.03
CA GLY A 268 -11.07 2.29 -7.69
C GLY A 268 -9.84 2.75 -6.89
N ASN A 269 -10.02 3.75 -6.07
CA ASN A 269 -8.95 4.39 -5.29
C ASN A 269 -9.36 4.70 -3.84
N ARG A 270 -10.49 4.11 -3.40
CA ARG A 270 -11.07 4.39 -2.09
C ARG A 270 -10.76 3.28 -1.09
N THR A 271 -10.57 3.69 0.16
CA THR A 271 -10.52 2.78 1.31
C THR A 271 -11.93 2.51 1.82
N LEU A 272 -12.09 1.49 2.66
CA LEU A 272 -13.36 1.20 3.33
C LEU A 272 -13.57 2.08 4.59
N SER A 273 -12.92 3.24 4.66
CA SER A 273 -13.07 4.14 5.80
C SER A 273 -14.48 4.71 5.91
N SER A 274 -15.04 4.69 7.11
CA SER A 274 -16.30 5.37 7.43
C SER A 274 -16.13 6.91 7.53
N ASP A 275 -14.89 7.41 7.72
CA ASP A 275 -14.59 8.84 7.75
C ASP A 275 -14.22 9.32 6.32
N PRO A 276 -15.00 10.25 5.74
CA PRO A 276 -14.75 10.80 4.40
C PRO A 276 -13.36 11.44 4.23
N LYS A 277 -12.73 11.87 5.32
CA LYS A 277 -11.38 12.41 5.31
C LYS A 277 -10.37 11.40 4.77
N TRP A 278 -10.57 10.12 5.07
CA TRP A 278 -9.66 9.03 4.75
C TRP A 278 -10.11 8.17 3.56
N LYS A 279 -11.04 8.69 2.76
CA LYS A 279 -11.58 7.94 1.62
C LYS A 279 -10.53 7.50 0.59
N PHE A 280 -9.49 8.30 0.35
CA PHE A 280 -8.49 7.98 -0.67
C PHE A 280 -7.32 7.19 -0.09
N VAL A 281 -7.02 6.05 -0.72
CA VAL A 281 -5.89 5.18 -0.36
C VAL A 281 -4.55 5.92 -0.41
N THR A 282 -4.39 6.84 -1.37
CA THR A 282 -3.18 7.65 -1.52
C THR A 282 -2.93 8.57 -0.33
N ARG A 283 -3.99 9.20 0.19
CA ARG A 283 -3.92 10.05 1.39
C ARG A 283 -3.46 9.28 2.62
N VAL A 284 -4.07 8.10 2.85
CA VAL A 284 -3.72 7.25 4.00
C VAL A 284 -2.27 6.81 3.91
N ARG A 285 -1.84 6.31 2.76
CA ARG A 285 -0.47 5.84 2.53
C ARG A 285 0.56 6.98 2.63
N THR A 286 0.23 8.16 2.11
CA THR A 286 1.10 9.34 2.25
C THR A 286 1.30 9.70 3.73
N LEU A 287 0.22 9.74 4.52
CA LEU A 287 0.32 9.99 5.95
C LEU A 287 1.20 8.95 6.65
N ASP A 288 0.95 7.66 6.40
CA ASP A 288 1.66 6.57 7.06
C ASP A 288 3.17 6.61 6.76
N ILE A 289 3.54 6.85 5.50
CA ILE A 289 4.95 6.96 5.09
C ILE A 289 5.62 8.19 5.70
N VAL A 290 4.93 9.32 5.75
CA VAL A 290 5.45 10.54 6.41
C VAL A 290 5.69 10.28 7.90
N MET A 291 4.72 9.67 8.59
CA MET A 291 4.87 9.33 10.02
C MET A 291 6.02 8.36 10.26
N ASP A 292 6.19 7.35 9.42
CA ASP A 292 7.28 6.38 9.55
C ASP A 292 8.64 7.00 9.26
N ALA A 293 8.74 7.86 8.25
CA ALA A 293 9.97 8.58 7.93
C ALA A 293 10.42 9.44 9.13
N ILE A 294 9.47 10.15 9.74
CA ILE A 294 9.72 10.98 10.92
C ILE A 294 10.19 10.12 12.10
N LEU A 295 9.46 9.04 12.42
CA LEU A 295 9.83 8.13 13.51
C LEU A 295 11.21 7.49 13.31
N TYR A 296 11.52 7.09 12.10
CA TYR A 296 12.80 6.45 11.80
C TYR A 296 13.98 7.42 11.87
N ALA A 297 13.79 8.60 11.27
CA ALA A 297 14.84 9.60 11.16
C ALA A 297 15.17 10.27 12.48
N HIS A 298 14.24 10.35 13.44
CA HIS A 298 14.44 11.06 14.71
C HIS A 298 14.84 10.16 15.89
N LYS A 299 15.21 8.90 15.67
CA LYS A 299 15.77 8.04 16.73
C LYS A 299 17.01 8.63 17.38
N TRP A 300 17.81 9.38 16.64
CA TRP A 300 18.99 10.07 17.17
C TRP A 300 18.64 11.19 18.15
N ALA A 301 17.41 11.71 18.09
CA ALA A 301 16.94 12.81 18.94
C ALA A 301 16.56 12.34 20.35
N VAL A 302 16.34 11.02 20.52
CA VAL A 302 16.00 10.42 21.82
C VAL A 302 17.22 10.52 22.76
N ASP A 303 16.96 10.85 24.03
CA ASP A 303 17.96 11.01 25.10
C ASP A 303 19.00 12.14 24.86
N ARG A 304 18.71 13.06 23.94
CA ARG A 304 19.51 14.27 23.74
C ARG A 304 19.08 15.39 24.66
N SER A 305 20.04 16.23 25.10
CA SER A 305 19.73 17.42 25.89
C SER A 305 18.89 18.40 25.09
N ILE A 306 17.80 18.88 25.68
CA ILE A 306 16.93 19.87 25.08
C ILE A 306 17.59 21.24 25.12
N THR A 307 18.17 21.65 24.02
CA THR A 307 18.81 22.96 23.81
C THR A 307 18.12 23.69 22.66
N ALA A 308 18.33 25.02 22.58
CA ALA A 308 17.82 25.77 21.43
C ALA A 308 18.34 25.22 20.09
N THR A 309 19.60 24.78 20.04
CA THR A 309 20.20 24.15 18.86
C THR A 309 19.51 22.84 18.53
N TYR A 310 19.22 21.98 19.53
CA TYR A 310 18.49 20.74 19.33
C TYR A 310 17.10 20.97 18.72
N VAL A 311 16.31 21.91 19.27
CA VAL A 311 14.98 22.22 18.74
C VAL A 311 15.07 22.75 17.30
N LYS A 312 16.07 23.60 17.01
CA LYS A 312 16.32 24.14 15.69
C LYS A 312 16.68 23.04 14.70
N ASP A 313 17.63 22.18 15.04
CA ASP A 313 18.11 21.08 14.17
C ASP A 313 16.99 20.11 13.79
N VAL A 314 16.13 19.75 14.75
CA VAL A 314 14.95 18.90 14.48
C VAL A 314 13.97 19.61 13.56
N THR A 315 13.67 20.89 13.84
CA THR A 315 12.72 21.67 13.03
C THR A 315 13.21 21.84 11.59
N GLU A 316 14.49 22.18 11.40
CA GLU A 316 15.11 22.34 10.07
C GLU A 316 15.14 21.00 9.32
N GLY A 317 15.45 19.89 10.01
CA GLY A 317 15.40 18.54 9.43
C GLY A 317 14.01 18.17 8.91
N LEU A 318 12.98 18.40 9.72
CA LEU A 318 11.60 18.18 9.34
C LEU A 318 11.16 19.07 8.16
N GLN A 319 11.53 20.37 8.19
CA GLN A 319 11.22 21.30 7.09
C GLN A 319 11.90 20.89 5.79
N ALA A 320 13.17 20.43 5.86
CA ALA A 320 13.89 19.93 4.68
C ALA A 320 13.20 18.72 4.08
N PHE A 321 12.83 17.73 4.90
CA PHE A 321 12.11 16.53 4.47
C PHE A 321 10.75 16.87 3.80
N MET A 322 9.95 17.71 4.45
CA MET A 322 8.65 18.10 3.89
C MET A 322 8.81 18.90 2.59
N ARG A 323 9.88 19.69 2.46
CA ARG A 323 10.21 20.39 1.22
C ARG A 323 10.59 19.42 0.10
N ASP A 324 11.32 18.36 0.42
CA ASP A 324 11.67 17.32 -0.55
C ASP A 324 10.42 16.58 -1.04
N LEU A 325 9.49 16.24 -0.16
CA LEU A 325 8.19 15.65 -0.54
C LEU A 325 7.36 16.58 -1.42
N LYS A 326 7.37 17.89 -1.14
CA LYS A 326 6.71 18.89 -1.99
C LYS A 326 7.35 18.98 -3.38
N ASN A 327 8.67 18.98 -3.44
CA ASN A 327 9.41 19.02 -4.71
C ASN A 327 9.19 17.76 -5.56
N GLN A 328 9.01 16.60 -4.92
CA GLN A 328 8.64 15.33 -5.57
C GLN A 328 7.18 15.29 -6.02
N GLY A 329 6.34 16.21 -5.58
CA GLY A 329 4.91 16.22 -5.88
C GLY A 329 4.06 15.30 -5.00
N ALA A 330 4.60 14.82 -3.87
CA ALA A 330 3.88 13.97 -2.92
C ALA A 330 2.88 14.76 -2.06
N ILE A 331 3.18 16.04 -1.81
CA ILE A 331 2.33 16.96 -1.05
C ILE A 331 2.24 18.32 -1.75
N ILE A 332 1.15 19.04 -1.52
CA ILE A 332 0.93 20.37 -2.10
C ILE A 332 1.69 21.45 -1.32
N ASN A 333 1.53 21.43 0.01
CA ASN A 333 2.19 22.37 0.91
C ASN A 333 2.26 21.81 2.33
N PHE A 334 3.10 22.43 3.17
CA PHE A 334 3.31 22.02 4.55
C PHE A 334 3.67 23.19 5.46
N GLU A 335 3.53 22.95 6.75
CA GLU A 335 3.98 23.83 7.83
C GLU A 335 4.61 22.95 8.93
N VAL A 336 5.76 23.37 9.46
CA VAL A 336 6.46 22.68 10.56
C VAL A 336 6.99 23.72 11.54
N TYR A 337 6.62 23.59 12.80
CA TYR A 337 7.08 24.46 13.88
C TYR A 337 7.06 23.73 15.23
N ALA A 338 7.90 24.18 16.17
CA ALA A 338 7.78 23.76 17.57
C ALA A 338 6.55 24.44 18.19
N ASP A 339 5.73 23.66 18.89
CA ASP A 339 4.47 24.15 19.46
C ASP A 339 4.74 24.97 20.73
N GLU A 340 4.46 26.27 20.69
CA GLU A 340 4.69 27.19 21.84
C GLU A 340 3.73 26.94 22.99
N GLU A 341 2.51 26.48 22.74
CA GLU A 341 1.50 26.24 23.75
C GLU A 341 1.73 24.92 24.50
N LEU A 342 2.14 23.89 23.80
CA LEU A 342 2.43 22.56 24.37
C LEU A 342 3.82 22.48 25.02
N ASN A 343 4.81 23.25 24.55
CA ASN A 343 6.16 23.27 25.08
C ASN A 343 6.27 24.17 26.35
N THR A 344 5.49 23.87 27.37
CA THR A 344 5.56 24.59 28.67
C THR A 344 6.85 24.21 29.40
N SER A 345 7.19 25.07 30.41
CA SER A 345 8.36 24.79 31.25
C SER A 345 8.28 23.45 31.97
N SER A 346 7.07 22.99 32.33
CA SER A 346 6.85 21.68 32.96
C SER A 346 7.12 20.54 31.97
N GLU A 347 6.56 20.60 30.78
CA GLU A 347 6.74 19.54 29.75
C GLU A 347 8.21 19.43 29.32
N LEU A 348 8.89 20.57 29.13
CA LEU A 348 10.31 20.59 28.82
C LEU A 348 11.18 20.03 29.96
N SER A 349 10.82 20.31 31.23
CA SER A 349 11.47 19.75 32.41
C SER A 349 11.26 18.23 32.52
N ASP A 350 10.12 17.74 32.06
CA ASP A 350 9.81 16.30 31.95
C ASP A 350 10.46 15.62 30.73
N GLY A 351 11.29 16.33 29.97
CA GLY A 351 11.98 15.79 28.80
C GLY A 351 11.13 15.66 27.53
N LYS A 352 9.99 16.32 27.46
CA LYS A 352 9.07 16.27 26.33
C LYS A 352 9.19 17.52 25.47
N VAL A 353 9.24 17.33 24.14
CA VAL A 353 9.20 18.43 23.16
C VAL A 353 8.21 18.10 22.07
N TYR A 354 7.38 19.07 21.72
CA TYR A 354 6.28 18.93 20.76
C TYR A 354 6.55 19.74 19.50
N TRP A 355 6.38 19.11 18.33
CA TRP A 355 6.38 19.74 17.03
C TRP A 355 5.06 19.51 16.32
N ASN A 356 4.52 20.55 15.70
CA ASN A 356 3.39 20.46 14.80
C ASN A 356 3.85 20.32 13.36
N ILE A 357 3.29 19.32 12.67
CA ILE A 357 3.51 19.08 11.26
C ILE A 357 2.15 19.05 10.59
N ARG A 358 1.90 20.01 9.72
CA ARG A 358 0.67 20.11 8.93
C ARG A 358 1.04 20.02 7.46
N PHE A 359 0.30 19.26 6.69
CA PHE A 359 0.49 19.18 5.24
C PHE A 359 -0.80 18.85 4.51
N THR A 360 -0.83 19.17 3.23
CA THR A 360 -1.92 18.82 2.31
C THR A 360 -1.37 17.82 1.30
N ASP A 361 -1.96 16.62 1.24
CA ASP A 361 -1.67 15.59 0.25
C ASP A 361 -2.18 15.98 -1.14
N VAL A 362 -1.72 15.28 -2.18
CA VAL A 362 -2.22 15.42 -3.54
C VAL A 362 -3.36 14.41 -3.75
N PRO A 363 -4.62 14.86 -3.85
CA PRO A 363 -5.73 13.94 -4.09
C PRO A 363 -5.68 13.40 -5.53
N PRO A 364 -6.10 12.15 -5.77
CA PRO A 364 -6.26 11.63 -7.13
C PRO A 364 -7.43 12.34 -7.83
N ALA A 365 -7.31 12.59 -9.13
CA ALA A 365 -8.40 13.08 -9.95
C ALA A 365 -9.38 11.93 -10.23
N GLU A 366 -10.35 11.73 -9.35
CA GLU A 366 -11.32 10.64 -9.45
C GLU A 366 -12.36 10.86 -10.56
N ASN A 367 -12.73 12.12 -10.83
CA ASN A 367 -13.75 12.47 -11.83
C ASN A 367 -13.37 13.78 -12.57
N PRO A 368 -12.51 13.73 -13.60
CA PRO A 368 -12.29 14.86 -14.48
C PRO A 368 -13.55 15.19 -15.27
N ASN A 369 -14.02 16.44 -15.20
CA ASN A 369 -15.22 16.89 -15.92
C ASN A 369 -14.84 17.79 -17.08
N PHE A 370 -15.24 17.43 -18.28
CA PHE A 370 -15.10 18.24 -19.50
C PHE A 370 -16.46 18.74 -19.94
N ARG A 371 -16.59 20.04 -20.15
CA ARG A 371 -17.78 20.64 -20.74
C ARG A 371 -17.54 20.85 -22.22
N VAL A 372 -18.33 20.22 -23.05
CA VAL A 372 -18.26 20.35 -24.52
C VAL A 372 -19.48 21.11 -24.97
N GLU A 373 -19.27 22.15 -25.72
CA GLU A 373 -20.33 22.95 -26.34
C GLU A 373 -20.14 22.93 -27.88
N VAL A 374 -21.21 22.56 -28.57
CA VAL A 374 -21.25 22.68 -30.03
C VAL A 374 -21.90 24.04 -30.34
N THR A 375 -21.17 24.88 -31.06
CA THR A 375 -21.63 26.24 -31.40
C THR A 375 -21.56 26.45 -32.90
N ASP A 376 -22.51 27.20 -33.43
CA ASP A 376 -22.54 27.61 -34.83
C ASP A 376 -21.81 28.93 -35.06
N GLN A 377 -21.15 29.49 -34.05
CA GLN A 377 -20.52 30.82 -34.08
C GLN A 377 -19.54 30.99 -35.24
N TRP A 378 -18.83 29.94 -35.63
CA TRP A 378 -17.82 29.98 -36.69
C TRP A 378 -18.27 29.39 -38.02
N ILE A 379 -19.55 29.09 -38.20
CA ILE A 379 -20.06 28.46 -39.44
C ILE A 379 -19.81 29.33 -40.68
N THR A 380 -19.73 30.64 -40.50
CA THR A 380 -19.45 31.58 -41.59
C THR A 380 -18.00 31.57 -42.09
N GLU A 381 -17.05 31.00 -41.30
CA GLU A 381 -15.66 30.84 -41.69
C GLU A 381 -15.50 29.91 -42.91
N VAL A 382 -16.50 29.05 -43.14
CA VAL A 382 -16.57 28.20 -44.37
C VAL A 382 -16.55 29.06 -45.65
N LEU A 383 -17.05 30.28 -45.60
CA LEU A 383 -17.11 31.19 -46.75
C LEU A 383 -15.75 31.93 -46.95
N ASP A 384 -15.01 32.16 -45.89
CA ASP A 384 -13.72 32.90 -45.96
C ASP A 384 -12.59 31.99 -46.52
N THR A 385 -12.73 30.69 -46.48
CA THR A 385 -11.79 29.71 -47.04
C THR A 385 -12.06 29.38 -48.51
N ALA A 386 -13.18 29.86 -49.08
CA ALA A 386 -13.58 29.64 -50.45
C ALA A 386 -13.30 30.83 -51.41
N ALA A 387 -12.73 31.92 -50.88
CA ALA A 387 -12.28 33.10 -51.61
C ALA A 387 -10.74 33.07 -51.78
#